data_5e65ebf840afbbd918e1d1373e9887e8
#
_entry.id   5e65ebf840afbbd918e1d1373e9887e8
#
_cell.length_a   1.000
_cell.length_b   1.000
_cell.length_c   1.000
_cell.angle_alpha   90.00
_cell.angle_beta   90.00
_cell.angle_gamma   90.00
#
_symmetry.space_group_name_H-M   'P 1'
#
loop_
_entity.id
_entity.type
_entity.pdbx_description
1 polymer ?
#
loop_
_entity_poly.entity_id
_entity_poly.type
_entity_poly.pdbx_seq_one_letter_code
_entity_poly.pdbx_strand_id
1 'polypeptide(L)'
;EQGLNVNIVEPTEGATATLVAVGKGDFGISYQEDVTIALASQDPLPVKAIAAIIQHNTSGFATYADKNITSVKDFEGKTYAGWGGPGESAVLEALMTQNGADFSKLNMVISDGSGFAALKDKVDIMWFYEAWDNVKCELAGFPINYMEVRQLDERLDYYTPVVIASNELIESDPEMIKSFLAATARGYEYAIENPD
;
A
#
# COMPACT_ATOMS: atom_id res chain seq x y z
N GLU A 1 -12.85 12.83 -21.54
CA GLU A 1 -12.54 14.21 -21.93
C GLU A 1 -11.16 14.37 -22.61
N GLN A 2 -10.24 13.40 -22.46
CA GLN A 2 -8.97 13.34 -23.22
C GLN A 2 -9.04 12.38 -24.41
N GLY A 3 -10.22 11.91 -24.79
CA GLY A 3 -10.41 10.98 -25.89
C GLY A 3 -9.98 9.54 -25.60
N LEU A 4 -9.59 9.23 -24.35
CA LEU A 4 -9.23 7.88 -23.95
C LEU A 4 -10.47 7.07 -23.57
N ASN A 5 -10.52 5.83 -24.05
CA ASN A 5 -11.49 4.84 -23.62
C ASN A 5 -10.80 3.93 -22.59
N VAL A 6 -11.18 4.05 -21.32
CA VAL A 6 -10.51 3.34 -20.22
C VAL A 6 -11.33 2.14 -19.79
N ASN A 7 -10.69 0.97 -19.78
CA ASN A 7 -11.22 -0.25 -19.20
C ASN A 7 -10.47 -0.54 -17.88
N ILE A 8 -11.20 -0.58 -16.76
CA ILE A 8 -10.60 -0.86 -15.45
C ILE A 8 -10.66 -2.37 -15.19
N VAL A 9 -9.50 -2.94 -14.91
CA VAL A 9 -9.33 -4.37 -14.60
C VAL A 9 -8.78 -4.48 -13.18
N GLU A 10 -9.41 -5.29 -12.35
CA GLU A 10 -8.92 -5.63 -11.02
C GLU A 10 -8.00 -6.86 -11.12
N PRO A 11 -6.68 -6.71 -10.90
CA PRO A 11 -5.76 -7.83 -10.92
C PRO A 11 -5.81 -8.60 -9.61
N THR A 12 -5.24 -9.81 -9.61
CA THR A 12 -4.87 -10.47 -8.35
C THR A 12 -3.77 -9.65 -7.65
N GLU A 13 -3.77 -9.69 -6.33
CA GLU A 13 -2.84 -8.94 -5.50
C GLU A 13 -1.37 -9.15 -5.92
N GLY A 14 -0.58 -8.08 -5.97
CA GLY A 14 0.82 -8.10 -6.40
C GLY A 14 1.06 -8.30 -7.90
N ALA A 15 0.02 -8.50 -8.72
CA ALA A 15 0.20 -8.78 -10.15
C ALA A 15 0.30 -7.52 -11.03
N THR A 16 0.00 -6.33 -10.52
CA THR A 16 -0.11 -5.10 -11.33
C THR A 16 1.16 -4.81 -12.13
N ALA A 17 2.33 -4.79 -11.49
CA ALA A 17 3.59 -4.50 -12.15
C ALA A 17 3.90 -5.51 -13.27
N THR A 18 3.62 -6.80 -13.03
CA THR A 18 3.81 -7.85 -14.01
C THR A 18 2.88 -7.69 -15.23
N LEU A 19 1.59 -7.38 -14.99
CA LEU A 19 0.62 -7.19 -16.07
C LEU A 19 0.99 -5.99 -16.96
N VAL A 20 1.43 -4.89 -16.34
CA VAL A 20 1.91 -3.71 -17.06
C VAL A 20 3.20 -4.03 -17.83
N ALA A 21 4.15 -4.75 -17.22
CA ALA A 21 5.40 -5.13 -17.84
C ALA A 21 5.22 -5.97 -19.11
N VAL A 22 4.19 -6.83 -19.17
CA VAL A 22 3.89 -7.69 -20.32
C VAL A 22 2.84 -7.12 -21.27
N GLY A 23 2.47 -5.86 -21.12
CA GLY A 23 1.51 -5.15 -21.98
C GLY A 23 0.05 -5.64 -21.88
N LYS A 24 -0.33 -6.26 -20.76
CA LYS A 24 -1.73 -6.63 -20.46
C LYS A 24 -2.51 -5.53 -19.74
N GLY A 25 -1.84 -4.45 -19.40
CA GLY A 25 -2.39 -3.19 -18.92
C GLY A 25 -1.47 -2.07 -19.38
N ASP A 26 -2.04 -0.98 -19.86
CA ASP A 26 -1.29 0.20 -20.30
C ASP A 26 -0.75 0.96 -19.09
N PHE A 27 -1.58 1.08 -18.06
CA PHE A 27 -1.29 1.74 -16.79
C PHE A 27 -1.63 0.81 -15.63
N GLY A 28 -0.97 1.01 -14.50
CA GLY A 28 -1.29 0.32 -13.26
C GLY A 28 -1.24 1.25 -12.05
N ILE A 29 -2.09 0.97 -11.06
CA ILE A 29 -1.93 1.52 -9.71
C ILE A 29 -1.15 0.50 -8.91
N SER A 30 -0.03 0.93 -8.35
CA SER A 30 0.88 0.10 -7.57
C SER A 30 1.43 0.90 -6.38
N TYR A 31 2.34 0.32 -5.65
CA TYR A 31 2.99 0.91 -4.48
C TYR A 31 4.48 1.07 -4.76
N GLN A 32 5.12 2.09 -4.18
CA GLN A 32 6.53 2.34 -4.42
C GLN A 32 7.41 1.15 -4.04
N GLU A 33 7.09 0.46 -2.95
CA GLU A 33 7.81 -0.73 -2.49
C GLU A 33 7.72 -1.88 -3.51
N ASP A 34 6.55 -2.13 -4.12
CA ASP A 34 6.39 -3.15 -5.16
C ASP A 34 7.21 -2.82 -6.41
N VAL A 35 7.20 -1.55 -6.82
CA VAL A 35 8.02 -1.07 -7.94
C VAL A 35 9.50 -1.25 -7.62
N THR A 36 9.92 -0.94 -6.38
CA THR A 36 11.31 -1.10 -5.94
C THR A 36 11.74 -2.56 -5.98
N ILE A 37 10.92 -3.47 -5.48
CA ILE A 37 11.17 -4.92 -5.52
C ILE A 37 11.23 -5.41 -6.96
N ALA A 38 10.29 -4.98 -7.82
CA ALA A 38 10.25 -5.37 -9.23
C ALA A 38 11.51 -4.94 -9.99
N LEU A 39 12.04 -3.74 -9.68
CA LEU A 39 13.26 -3.20 -10.31
C LEU A 39 14.55 -3.79 -9.73
N ALA A 40 14.55 -4.20 -8.46
CA ALA A 40 15.71 -4.78 -7.78
C ALA A 40 15.83 -6.30 -7.94
N SER A 41 14.88 -6.95 -8.61
CA SER A 41 14.89 -8.39 -8.86
C SER A 41 16.02 -8.80 -9.82
N GLN A 42 16.35 -10.11 -9.89
CA GLN A 42 17.35 -10.62 -10.84
C GLN A 42 16.95 -10.38 -12.30
N ASP A 43 15.64 -10.43 -12.59
CA ASP A 43 15.05 -10.05 -13.87
C ASP A 43 14.17 -8.82 -13.66
N PRO A 44 14.72 -7.59 -13.73
CA PRO A 44 13.97 -6.38 -13.49
C PRO A 44 12.80 -6.21 -14.45
N LEU A 45 11.62 -5.94 -13.93
CA LEU A 45 10.46 -5.66 -14.77
C LEU A 45 10.63 -4.31 -15.49
N PRO A 46 10.32 -4.23 -16.81
CA PRO A 46 10.45 -3.01 -17.59
C PRO A 46 9.31 -2.02 -17.30
N VAL A 47 9.18 -1.58 -16.06
CA VAL A 47 8.16 -0.62 -15.61
C VAL A 47 8.79 0.58 -14.92
N LYS A 48 8.07 1.70 -14.90
CA LYS A 48 8.44 2.91 -14.13
C LYS A 48 7.22 3.49 -13.44
N ALA A 49 7.42 4.04 -12.25
CA ALA A 49 6.47 4.97 -11.67
C ALA A 49 6.50 6.29 -12.46
N ILE A 50 5.33 6.73 -12.93
CA ILE A 50 5.16 7.92 -13.76
C ILE A 50 4.42 9.05 -13.04
N ALA A 51 3.75 8.74 -11.92
CA ALA A 51 3.18 9.73 -11.00
C ALA A 51 3.02 9.14 -9.60
N ALA A 52 3.14 10.00 -8.59
CA ALA A 52 2.71 9.72 -7.23
C ALA A 52 1.29 10.26 -7.04
N ILE A 53 0.39 9.43 -6.51
CA ILE A 53 -0.97 9.85 -6.17
C ILE A 53 -0.95 10.56 -4.81
N ILE A 54 -0.34 9.93 -3.81
CA ILE A 54 -0.13 10.50 -2.48
C ILE A 54 1.38 10.57 -2.23
N GLN A 55 1.85 11.73 -1.77
CA GLN A 55 3.27 12.02 -1.63
C GLN A 55 3.87 11.61 -0.27
N HIS A 56 3.06 11.09 0.62
CA HIS A 56 3.46 10.57 1.92
C HIS A 56 2.85 9.19 2.16
N ASN A 57 3.54 8.37 2.91
CA ASN A 57 3.01 7.08 3.32
C ASN A 57 1.95 7.28 4.41
N THR A 58 0.69 7.02 4.07
CA THR A 58 -0.46 7.10 4.99
C THR A 58 -0.83 5.75 5.59
N SER A 59 0.04 4.75 5.46
CA SER A 59 -0.15 3.45 6.08
C SER A 59 0.42 3.36 7.49
N GLY A 60 -0.06 2.40 8.24
CA GLY A 60 0.39 2.18 9.62
C GLY A 60 -0.14 0.88 10.21
N PHE A 61 0.30 0.59 11.42
CA PHE A 61 -0.16 -0.58 12.16
C PHE A 61 -1.29 -0.21 13.11
N ALA A 62 -2.44 -0.85 12.93
CA ALA A 62 -3.56 -0.75 13.84
C ALA A 62 -3.54 -1.90 14.85
N THR A 63 -3.80 -1.56 16.10
CA THR A 63 -3.95 -2.51 17.21
C THR A 63 -5.21 -2.18 18.01
N TYR A 64 -5.77 -3.14 18.70
CA TYR A 64 -6.94 -2.89 19.56
C TYR A 64 -6.54 -2.06 20.77
N ALA A 65 -7.29 -0.99 21.07
CA ALA A 65 -6.97 -0.07 22.14
C ALA A 65 -6.91 -0.75 23.53
N ASP A 66 -7.66 -1.83 23.74
CA ASP A 66 -7.72 -2.59 24.99
C ASP A 66 -6.59 -3.63 25.15
N LYS A 67 -5.78 -3.88 24.12
CA LYS A 67 -4.66 -4.84 24.17
C LYS A 67 -3.31 -4.24 24.60
N ASN A 68 -3.25 -2.92 24.85
CA ASN A 68 -2.04 -2.21 25.29
C ASN A 68 -0.82 -2.45 24.38
N ILE A 69 -1.02 -2.57 23.08
CA ILE A 69 0.03 -2.66 22.07
C ILE A 69 0.17 -1.24 21.48
N THR A 70 1.21 -0.52 21.89
CA THR A 70 1.38 0.91 21.56
C THR A 70 2.72 1.22 20.91
N SER A 71 3.56 0.21 20.74
CA SER A 71 4.87 0.32 20.09
C SER A 71 5.18 -0.93 19.28
N VAL A 72 6.08 -0.82 18.31
CA VAL A 72 6.56 -1.96 17.53
C VAL A 72 7.26 -3.01 18.39
N LYS A 73 7.82 -2.60 19.53
CA LYS A 73 8.44 -3.51 20.49
C LYS A 73 7.43 -4.48 21.11
N ASP A 74 6.17 -4.06 21.22
CA ASP A 74 5.09 -4.88 21.79
C ASP A 74 4.60 -5.97 20.82
N PHE A 75 5.15 -6.02 19.60
CA PHE A 75 4.75 -7.00 18.57
C PHE A 75 5.28 -8.41 18.83
N GLU A 76 6.31 -8.58 19.69
CA GLU A 76 6.79 -9.91 20.07
C GLU A 76 5.67 -10.78 20.65
N GLY A 77 5.53 -11.97 20.11
CA GLY A 77 4.52 -12.95 20.55
C GLY A 77 3.08 -12.60 20.15
N LYS A 78 2.88 -11.57 19.33
CA LYS A 78 1.57 -11.17 18.82
C LYS A 78 1.26 -11.81 17.47
N THR A 79 0.00 -11.75 17.09
CA THR A 79 -0.46 -12.20 15.78
C THR A 79 -0.73 -10.99 14.89
N TYR A 80 0.00 -10.91 13.79
CA TYR A 80 -0.18 -9.92 12.73
C TYR A 80 -0.90 -10.57 11.55
N ALA A 81 -1.96 -9.92 11.05
CA ALA A 81 -2.65 -10.33 9.83
C ALA A 81 -2.41 -9.30 8.72
N GLY A 82 -1.91 -9.76 7.58
CA GLY A 82 -1.62 -8.96 6.40
C GLY A 82 -1.90 -9.73 5.11
N TRP A 83 -1.33 -9.26 4.02
CA TRP A 83 -1.53 -9.89 2.69
C TRP A 83 -0.43 -10.91 2.33
N GLY A 84 0.61 -11.04 3.14
CA GLY A 84 1.69 -12.02 2.93
C GLY A 84 2.73 -11.62 1.88
N GLY A 85 2.81 -10.33 1.56
CA GLY A 85 3.79 -9.82 0.60
C GLY A 85 5.22 -9.71 1.17
N PRO A 86 6.27 -9.81 0.33
CA PRO A 86 7.65 -9.71 0.79
C PRO A 86 8.00 -8.31 1.32
N GLY A 87 7.40 -7.24 0.78
CA GLY A 87 7.59 -5.87 1.26
C GLY A 87 7.06 -5.67 2.67
N GLU A 88 5.90 -6.23 2.96
CA GLU A 88 5.27 -6.22 4.28
C GLU A 88 6.17 -6.86 5.36
N SER A 89 6.66 -8.06 5.07
CA SER A 89 7.58 -8.78 5.97
C SER A 89 8.87 -8.00 6.19
N ALA A 90 9.45 -7.42 5.14
CA ALA A 90 10.68 -6.65 5.23
C ALA A 90 10.52 -5.38 6.09
N VAL A 91 9.40 -4.67 5.97
CA VAL A 91 9.11 -3.48 6.79
C VAL A 91 8.93 -3.87 8.27
N LEU A 92 8.16 -4.93 8.55
CA LEU A 92 7.96 -5.43 9.91
C LEU A 92 9.28 -5.86 10.56
N GLU A 93 10.10 -6.64 9.84
CA GLU A 93 11.41 -7.10 10.34
C GLU A 93 12.35 -5.94 10.62
N ALA A 94 12.42 -4.96 9.69
CA ALA A 94 13.26 -3.78 9.86
C ALA A 94 12.85 -2.96 11.09
N LEU A 95 11.56 -2.66 11.23
CA LEU A 95 11.04 -1.87 12.34
C LEU A 95 11.17 -2.61 13.69
N MET A 96 10.87 -3.90 13.75
CA MET A 96 11.02 -4.68 14.98
C MET A 96 12.48 -4.75 15.40
N THR A 97 13.39 -5.06 14.48
CA THR A 97 14.84 -5.13 14.75
C THR A 97 15.37 -3.78 15.23
N GLN A 98 14.99 -2.68 14.58
CA GLN A 98 15.40 -1.32 14.96
C GLN A 98 14.93 -0.95 16.37
N ASN A 99 13.78 -1.45 16.80
CA ASN A 99 13.21 -1.23 18.12
C ASN A 99 13.65 -2.28 19.16
N GLY A 100 14.60 -3.16 18.82
CA GLY A 100 15.13 -4.19 19.71
C GLY A 100 14.15 -5.32 20.00
N ALA A 101 13.20 -5.58 19.08
CA ALA A 101 12.26 -6.68 19.12
C ALA A 101 12.71 -7.80 18.17
N ASP A 102 12.36 -9.03 18.52
CA ASP A 102 12.69 -10.23 17.74
C ASP A 102 11.53 -10.55 16.76
N PHE A 103 11.75 -10.26 15.48
CA PHE A 103 10.77 -10.52 14.41
C PHE A 103 10.36 -12.00 14.33
N SER A 104 11.26 -12.94 14.66
CA SER A 104 10.94 -14.37 14.61
C SER A 104 9.83 -14.79 15.58
N LYS A 105 9.52 -13.94 16.55
CA LYS A 105 8.44 -14.16 17.52
C LYS A 105 7.08 -13.58 17.06
N LEU A 106 7.05 -12.83 15.98
CA LEU A 106 5.79 -12.35 15.40
C LEU A 106 5.12 -13.48 14.64
N ASN A 107 3.87 -13.81 15.01
CA ASN A 107 3.08 -14.77 14.27
C ASN A 107 2.38 -14.09 13.09
N MET A 108 2.86 -14.32 11.87
CA MET A 108 2.26 -13.74 10.66
C MET A 108 1.22 -14.68 10.07
N VAL A 109 0.02 -14.15 9.78
CA VAL A 109 -1.06 -14.86 9.11
C VAL A 109 -1.61 -14.04 7.95
N ILE A 110 -2.15 -14.71 6.94
CA ILE A 110 -2.81 -14.04 5.83
C ILE A 110 -4.23 -13.64 6.27
N SER A 111 -4.59 -12.38 6.06
CA SER A 111 -5.94 -11.88 6.32
C SER A 111 -6.95 -12.54 5.38
N ASP A 112 -8.08 -12.94 5.93
CA ASP A 112 -9.20 -13.51 5.16
C ASP A 112 -10.19 -12.44 4.66
N GLY A 113 -9.87 -11.15 4.85
CA GLY A 113 -10.74 -10.03 4.47
C GLY A 113 -11.91 -9.77 5.42
N SER A 114 -12.03 -10.51 6.52
CA SER A 114 -13.16 -10.38 7.47
C SER A 114 -13.26 -9.02 8.17
N GLY A 115 -12.21 -8.20 8.07
CA GLY A 115 -12.10 -6.91 8.75
C GLY A 115 -11.69 -7.02 10.21
N PHE A 116 -11.09 -5.94 10.72
CA PHE A 116 -10.41 -5.94 12.02
C PHE A 116 -11.33 -6.26 13.20
N ALA A 117 -12.55 -5.69 13.21
CA ALA A 117 -13.49 -5.93 14.30
C ALA A 117 -13.89 -7.42 14.44
N ALA A 118 -14.00 -8.15 13.32
CA ALA A 118 -14.33 -9.57 13.32
C ALA A 118 -13.15 -10.46 13.75
N LEU A 119 -11.92 -9.94 13.71
CA LEU A 119 -10.69 -10.67 14.02
C LEU A 119 -10.14 -10.41 15.42
N LYS A 120 -10.86 -9.65 16.28
CA LYS A 120 -10.39 -9.18 17.60
C LYS A 120 -9.80 -10.27 18.49
N ASP A 121 -10.35 -11.47 18.47
CA ASP A 121 -9.90 -12.59 19.31
C ASP A 121 -8.82 -13.46 18.63
N LYS A 122 -8.50 -13.21 17.37
CA LYS A 122 -7.58 -14.03 16.57
C LYS A 122 -6.32 -13.30 16.15
N VAL A 123 -6.42 -11.97 16.01
CA VAL A 123 -5.38 -11.09 15.50
C VAL A 123 -5.14 -9.96 16.49
N ASP A 124 -3.95 -9.47 16.57
CA ASP A 124 -3.57 -8.35 17.45
C ASP A 124 -3.24 -7.09 16.65
N ILE A 125 -2.68 -7.25 15.45
CA ILE A 125 -2.11 -6.18 14.63
C ILE A 125 -2.54 -6.38 13.18
N MET A 126 -2.90 -5.29 12.50
CA MET A 126 -3.10 -5.27 11.05
C MET A 126 -2.46 -4.02 10.44
N TRP A 127 -2.11 -4.10 9.16
CA TRP A 127 -1.69 -2.95 8.38
C TRP A 127 -2.91 -2.21 7.84
N PHE A 128 -3.01 -0.93 8.13
CA PHE A 128 -4.12 -0.05 7.76
C PHE A 128 -3.66 1.10 6.89
N TYR A 129 -4.62 1.67 6.17
CA TYR A 129 -4.48 2.97 5.51
C TYR A 129 -5.36 4.00 6.21
N GLU A 130 -4.75 5.13 6.61
CA GLU A 130 -5.35 6.16 7.46
C GLU A 130 -6.73 6.63 6.95
N ALA A 131 -6.79 7.06 5.69
CA ALA A 131 -8.01 7.59 5.08
C ALA A 131 -9.10 6.55 4.79
N TRP A 132 -8.82 5.27 4.98
CA TRP A 132 -9.76 4.19 4.71
C TRP A 132 -10.13 3.42 5.99
N ASP A 133 -9.18 2.70 6.54
CA ASP A 133 -9.44 1.79 7.65
C ASP A 133 -9.65 2.50 8.99
N ASN A 134 -8.88 3.58 9.25
CA ASN A 134 -9.05 4.36 10.48
C ASN A 134 -10.40 5.05 10.48
N VAL A 135 -10.80 5.68 9.37
CA VAL A 135 -12.13 6.32 9.22
C VAL A 135 -13.23 5.28 9.40
N LYS A 136 -13.08 4.08 8.84
CA LYS A 136 -14.03 2.98 9.03
C LYS A 136 -14.16 2.57 10.50
N CYS A 137 -13.05 2.48 11.23
CA CYS A 137 -13.05 2.18 12.66
C CYS A 137 -13.71 3.32 13.46
N GLU A 138 -13.41 4.57 13.15
CA GLU A 138 -14.00 5.75 13.80
C GLU A 138 -15.53 5.78 13.62
N LEU A 139 -16.02 5.64 12.39
CA LEU A 139 -17.45 5.59 12.09
C LEU A 139 -18.18 4.43 12.77
N ALA A 140 -17.49 3.32 12.96
CA ALA A 140 -18.02 2.15 13.68
C ALA A 140 -17.94 2.29 15.20
N GLY A 141 -17.34 3.35 15.75
CA GLY A 141 -17.08 3.52 17.18
C GLY A 141 -16.11 2.46 17.73
N PHE A 142 -15.20 1.97 16.90
CA PHE A 142 -14.27 0.90 17.23
C PHE A 142 -12.88 1.46 17.57
N PRO A 143 -12.49 1.52 18.86
CA PRO A 143 -11.26 2.17 19.27
C PRO A 143 -10.02 1.35 18.90
N ILE A 144 -9.06 2.01 18.25
CA ILE A 144 -7.77 1.45 17.87
C ILE A 144 -6.63 2.33 18.37
N ASN A 145 -5.43 1.76 18.55
CA ASN A 145 -4.18 2.49 18.50
C ASN A 145 -3.66 2.41 17.07
N TYR A 146 -3.18 3.52 16.53
CA TYR A 146 -2.62 3.58 15.18
C TYR A 146 -1.21 4.12 15.22
N MET A 147 -0.28 3.40 14.62
CA MET A 147 1.14 3.75 14.52
C MET A 147 1.49 3.98 13.07
N GLU A 148 1.63 5.24 12.64
CA GLU A 148 1.99 5.60 11.28
C GLU A 148 3.41 5.12 10.94
N VAL A 149 3.56 4.35 9.87
CA VAL A 149 4.84 3.78 9.45
C VAL A 149 5.88 4.88 9.19
N ARG A 150 5.47 6.00 8.58
CA ARG A 150 6.37 7.16 8.32
C ARG A 150 6.89 7.83 9.58
N GLN A 151 6.18 7.74 10.72
CA GLN A 151 6.65 8.26 12.01
C GLN A 151 7.55 7.28 12.76
N LEU A 152 7.43 6.00 12.45
CA LEU A 152 8.29 4.97 13.03
C LEU A 152 9.69 4.97 12.41
N ASP A 153 9.78 5.27 11.10
CA ASP A 153 11.03 5.42 10.38
C ASP A 153 10.83 6.36 9.17
N GLU A 154 11.56 7.47 9.11
CA GLU A 154 11.46 8.46 8.01
C GLU A 154 11.78 7.88 6.62
N ARG A 155 12.56 6.79 6.54
CA ARG A 155 12.86 6.09 5.29
C ARG A 155 11.64 5.38 4.72
N LEU A 156 10.59 5.20 5.50
CA LEU A 156 9.33 4.59 5.12
C LEU A 156 8.26 5.62 4.72
N ASP A 157 8.61 6.92 4.70
CA ASP A 157 7.75 7.97 4.13
C ASP A 157 7.93 8.05 2.61
N TYR A 158 7.43 7.03 1.93
CA TYR A 158 7.51 6.89 0.48
C TYR A 158 6.14 7.13 -0.19
N TYR A 159 6.18 7.29 -1.51
CA TYR A 159 4.97 7.52 -2.32
C TYR A 159 4.11 6.26 -2.41
N THR A 160 2.85 6.36 -2.00
CA THR A 160 1.93 5.23 -2.08
C THR A 160 0.47 5.70 -2.02
N PRO A 161 -0.38 5.42 -3.06
CA PRO A 161 -0.05 4.67 -4.27
C PRO A 161 0.66 5.50 -5.36
N VAL A 162 1.19 4.79 -6.35
CA VAL A 162 1.81 5.37 -7.55
C VAL A 162 1.15 4.84 -8.82
N VAL A 163 1.20 5.65 -9.89
CA VAL A 163 0.83 5.19 -11.24
C VAL A 163 2.09 4.65 -11.92
N ILE A 164 2.00 3.48 -12.53
CA ILE A 164 3.07 2.87 -13.30
C ILE A 164 2.69 2.68 -14.76
N ALA A 165 3.71 2.67 -15.63
CA ALA A 165 3.59 2.29 -17.03
C ALA A 165 4.82 1.46 -17.46
N SER A 166 4.72 0.72 -18.56
CA SER A 166 5.85 0.00 -19.12
C SER A 166 6.85 0.94 -19.81
N ASN A 167 8.13 0.56 -19.85
CA ASN A 167 9.14 1.29 -20.62
C ASN A 167 8.75 1.40 -22.10
N GLU A 168 8.18 0.32 -22.66
CA GLU A 168 7.72 0.29 -24.04
C GLU A 168 6.64 1.34 -24.31
N LEU A 169 5.61 1.44 -23.48
CA LEU A 169 4.54 2.44 -23.64
C LEU A 169 5.08 3.87 -23.48
N ILE A 170 5.99 4.10 -22.53
CA ILE A 170 6.60 5.43 -22.32
C ILE A 170 7.35 5.89 -23.56
N GLU A 171 8.00 4.97 -24.27
CA GLU A 171 8.79 5.28 -25.47
C GLU A 171 7.93 5.34 -26.72
N SER A 172 6.94 4.46 -26.89
CA SER A 172 6.13 4.34 -28.12
C SER A 172 4.98 5.34 -28.20
N ASP A 173 4.35 5.69 -27.06
CA ASP A 173 3.22 6.64 -27.04
C ASP A 173 3.26 7.59 -25.83
N PRO A 174 4.21 8.51 -25.78
CA PRO A 174 4.30 9.50 -24.71
C PRO A 174 3.08 10.44 -24.64
N GLU A 175 2.34 10.63 -25.75
CA GLU A 175 1.15 11.47 -25.75
C GLU A 175 -0.02 10.78 -25.02
N MET A 176 -0.14 9.47 -25.13
CA MET A 176 -1.10 8.70 -24.33
C MET A 176 -0.79 8.81 -22.83
N ILE A 177 0.50 8.72 -22.45
CA ILE A 177 0.94 8.93 -21.05
C ILE A 177 0.49 10.30 -20.54
N LYS A 178 0.79 11.38 -21.28
CA LYS A 178 0.40 12.73 -20.90
C LYS A 178 -1.13 12.89 -20.78
N SER A 179 -1.87 12.35 -21.73
CA SER A 179 -3.33 12.43 -21.76
C SER A 179 -3.95 11.70 -20.57
N PHE A 180 -3.42 10.52 -20.23
CA PHE A 180 -3.86 9.75 -19.07
C PHE A 180 -3.57 10.49 -17.77
N LEU A 181 -2.33 10.97 -17.57
CA LEU A 181 -1.95 11.70 -16.37
C LEU A 181 -2.74 13.02 -16.21
N ALA A 182 -2.98 13.75 -17.31
CA ALA A 182 -3.79 14.96 -17.28
C ALA A 182 -5.25 14.67 -16.91
N ALA A 183 -5.81 13.55 -17.38
CA ALA A 183 -7.17 13.13 -16.99
C ALA A 183 -7.23 12.71 -15.52
N THR A 184 -6.23 11.96 -15.07
CA THR A 184 -6.10 11.51 -13.67
C THR A 184 -5.98 12.69 -12.72
N ALA A 185 -5.08 13.65 -12.99
CA ALA A 185 -4.90 14.86 -12.17
C ALA A 185 -6.20 15.63 -12.01
N ARG A 186 -6.93 15.88 -13.11
CA ARG A 186 -8.23 16.57 -13.05
C ARG A 186 -9.29 15.77 -12.30
N GLY A 187 -9.23 14.44 -12.35
CA GLY A 187 -10.13 13.60 -11.56
C GLY A 187 -9.92 13.77 -10.06
N TYR A 188 -8.66 13.82 -9.62
CA TYR A 188 -8.32 14.10 -8.22
C TYR A 188 -8.64 15.52 -7.80
N GLU A 189 -8.33 16.53 -8.64
CA GLU A 189 -8.71 17.93 -8.39
C GLU A 189 -10.24 18.06 -8.21
N TYR A 190 -11.00 17.44 -9.09
CA TYR A 190 -12.46 17.42 -8.99
C TYR A 190 -12.94 16.76 -7.69
N ALA A 191 -12.36 15.64 -7.29
CA ALA A 191 -12.74 14.96 -6.05
C ALA A 191 -12.40 15.79 -4.80
N ILE A 192 -11.28 16.54 -4.81
CA ILE A 192 -10.90 17.45 -3.72
C ILE A 192 -11.88 18.63 -3.61
N GLU A 193 -12.31 19.18 -4.75
CA GLU A 193 -13.24 20.30 -4.80
C GLU A 193 -14.71 19.88 -4.51
N ASN A 194 -15.03 18.60 -4.66
CA ASN A 194 -16.38 18.03 -4.50
C ASN A 194 -16.33 16.79 -3.60
N PRO A 195 -16.13 16.97 -2.28
CA PRO A 195 -15.92 15.87 -1.33
C PRO A 195 -17.17 15.08 -0.95
N ASP A 196 -18.38 15.49 -1.39
CA ASP A 196 -19.70 14.88 -1.08
C ASP A 196 -20.13 13.81 -2.11
#